data_e92b29eadd7c5c6a91f3188dc65abd14
#
_entry.id   e92b29eadd7c5c6a91f3188dc65abd14
#
_cell.length_a   1.000
_cell.length_b   1.000
_cell.length_c   1.000
_cell.angle_alpha   90.00
_cell.angle_beta   90.00
_cell.angle_gamma   90.00
#
_symmetry.space_group_name_H-M   'P 1'
#
loop_
_entity.id
_entity.type
_entity.pdbx_description
1 polymer ?
#
loop_
_entity_poly.entity_id
_entity_poly.type
_entity_poly.pdbx_seq_one_letter_code
_entity_poly.pdbx_strand_id
1 'polypeptide(L)'
;MQKDFAPDSRSRRKFLTTTSGLLAAAAALPKAASALVTSPASDTGGPLPAGARRKIPIGVFDPVYADLSLDEMLDRVSALGLEAMEIGTGGYPASPHCPVKELLDDPAKLRAWKKKFEDKNIHVATLSCHGNPIHPDPKIAERDAESFRHTVLLAEKLDVKVIVGFSGCPGGSPADTQPNWITYRWPPEYAEMQDWQWKEKVVPYWKQAAKFAREHGIHRLAFEMHPNFVVYNPMTLLKLREAVGEEIGANCDLSHLFWQGCDPVEVIHLLGKQGALYHAHMKDTVFFKDNVDKYGVLNFVFETKDLPQASETFRAVGYGHSANTWKEIVRAYMEVGYEGILSIENEDPILSGPVGVERAAYVLKNVRNELLGT
;
A
#
# COMPACT_ATOMS: atom_id res chain seq x y z
N MET A 1 40.84 -14.39 29.86
CA MET A 1 41.67 -13.26 29.38
C MET A 1 40.73 -12.30 28.71
N GLN A 2 40.25 -11.32 29.46
CA GLN A 2 39.47 -10.18 28.96
C GLN A 2 40.42 -9.15 28.36
N LYS A 3 40.23 -8.78 27.10
CA LYS A 3 40.93 -7.62 26.52
C LYS A 3 39.98 -6.45 26.52
N ASP A 4 40.28 -5.46 27.35
CA ASP A 4 39.62 -4.15 27.39
C ASP A 4 39.95 -3.40 26.10
N PHE A 5 38.93 -3.07 25.33
CA PHE A 5 39.02 -2.11 24.22
C PHE A 5 38.70 -0.72 24.74
N ALA A 6 39.73 0.07 25.03
CA ALA A 6 39.59 1.49 25.23
C ALA A 6 39.54 2.21 23.86
N PRO A 7 38.57 3.07 23.57
CA PRO A 7 38.50 3.76 22.26
C PRO A 7 39.57 4.86 22.17
N ASP A 8 40.29 4.89 21.06
CA ASP A 8 41.33 5.85 20.72
C ASP A 8 40.83 7.30 20.80
N SER A 9 41.44 8.10 21.65
CA SER A 9 41.11 9.50 21.88
C SER A 9 41.30 10.42 20.66
N ARG A 10 41.98 9.96 19.61
CA ARG A 10 42.21 10.71 18.39
C ARG A 10 40.97 10.75 17.47
N SER A 11 40.07 9.79 17.58
CA SER A 11 38.81 9.76 16.80
C SER A 11 37.82 10.81 17.28
N ARG A 12 37.78 11.09 18.59
CA ARG A 12 36.87 12.11 19.14
C ARG A 12 37.22 13.54 18.75
N ARG A 13 38.50 13.86 18.58
CA ARG A 13 38.94 15.21 18.18
C ARG A 13 38.63 15.54 16.70
N LYS A 14 38.70 14.56 15.81
CA LYS A 14 38.30 14.76 14.40
C LYS A 14 36.79 14.96 14.23
N PHE A 15 35.96 14.29 15.03
CA PHE A 15 34.52 14.47 15.00
C PHE A 15 34.10 15.87 15.43
N LEU A 16 34.71 16.42 16.48
CA LEU A 16 34.36 17.74 17.00
C LEU A 16 34.86 18.91 16.10
N THR A 17 35.91 18.72 15.32
CA THR A 17 36.41 19.75 14.39
C THR A 17 35.62 19.80 13.07
N THR A 18 34.96 18.71 12.67
CA THR A 18 34.13 18.68 11.45
C THR A 18 32.72 19.23 11.71
N THR A 19 32.22 19.12 12.94
CA THR A 19 30.91 19.66 13.34
C THR A 19 30.93 21.17 13.56
N SER A 20 32.06 21.79 13.85
CA SER A 20 32.16 23.25 14.04
C SER A 20 31.98 24.03 12.70
N GLY A 21 32.20 23.40 11.56
CA GLY A 21 31.98 24.00 10.22
C GLY A 21 30.51 23.99 9.77
N LEU A 22 29.69 23.08 10.31
CA LEU A 22 28.27 22.92 9.95
C LEU A 22 27.35 23.78 10.83
N LEU A 23 27.78 24.20 12.00
CA LEU A 23 26.99 25.07 12.90
C LEU A 23 26.91 26.54 12.44
N ALA A 24 27.80 26.98 11.55
CA ALA A 24 27.76 28.34 11.01
C ALA A 24 26.76 28.49 9.84
N ALA A 25 26.32 27.41 9.20
CA ALA A 25 25.30 27.44 8.14
C ALA A 25 23.86 27.31 8.66
N ALA A 26 23.66 26.96 9.92
CA ALA A 26 22.33 26.76 10.51
C ALA A 26 21.64 28.06 10.97
N ALA A 27 22.31 29.23 10.87
CA ALA A 27 21.78 30.51 11.32
C ALA A 27 20.84 31.22 10.31
N ALA A 28 20.53 30.61 9.17
CA ALA A 28 19.68 31.18 8.12
C ALA A 28 18.46 30.34 7.73
N LEU A 29 18.03 29.42 8.58
CA LEU A 29 16.75 28.72 8.36
C LEU A 29 15.61 29.58 8.95
N PRO A 30 14.55 29.86 8.16
CA PRO A 30 13.40 30.59 8.70
C PRO A 30 12.72 29.75 9.80
N LYS A 31 12.21 30.44 10.83
CA LYS A 31 11.41 29.87 11.91
C LYS A 31 10.10 29.29 11.35
N ALA A 32 10.13 28.07 10.80
CA ALA A 32 8.97 27.32 10.37
C ALA A 32 9.13 25.83 10.68
N ALA A 33 9.46 25.51 11.93
CA ALA A 33 9.51 24.13 12.39
C ALA A 33 8.82 24.01 13.75
N SER A 34 7.51 24.30 13.78
CA SER A 34 6.62 24.00 14.90
C SER A 34 5.18 23.92 14.42
N ALA A 35 4.90 22.98 13.52
CA ALA A 35 3.55 22.57 13.16
C ALA A 35 3.58 21.20 12.50
N LEU A 36 4.13 20.21 13.19
CA LEU A 36 3.74 18.84 12.97
C LEU A 36 2.50 18.61 13.82
N VAL A 37 1.42 18.23 13.12
CA VAL A 37 0.12 17.81 13.61
C VAL A 37 -0.93 18.94 13.75
N THR A 38 -1.98 18.77 12.95
CA THR A 38 -3.24 19.52 12.88
C THR A 38 -3.18 20.89 12.19
N SER A 39 -3.04 20.88 10.86
CA SER A 39 -3.82 21.86 10.11
C SER A 39 -5.26 21.34 10.04
N PRO A 40 -6.27 22.08 10.53
CA PRO A 40 -7.64 21.78 10.12
C PRO A 40 -7.67 21.94 8.61
N ALA A 41 -8.15 20.91 7.90
CA ALA A 41 -8.42 21.04 6.48
C ALA A 41 -9.28 22.29 6.31
N SER A 42 -8.72 23.33 5.72
CA SER A 42 -9.50 24.49 5.32
C SER A 42 -10.49 23.96 4.29
N ASP A 43 -11.77 24.14 4.53
CA ASP A 43 -12.84 23.86 3.59
C ASP A 43 -12.64 24.77 2.35
N THR A 44 -11.71 24.39 1.48
CA THR A 44 -11.39 25.10 0.24
C THR A 44 -12.15 24.52 -0.95
N GLY A 45 -13.13 23.66 -0.69
CA GLY A 45 -13.82 22.86 -1.69
C GLY A 45 -14.82 23.65 -2.51
N GLY A 46 -14.34 24.43 -3.47
CA GLY A 46 -15.15 24.82 -4.62
C GLY A 46 -15.72 23.60 -5.35
N PRO A 47 -16.74 23.77 -6.23
CA PRO A 47 -17.28 22.66 -7.00
C PRO A 47 -16.19 22.01 -7.86
N LEU A 48 -16.20 20.67 -7.94
CA LEU A 48 -15.30 19.92 -8.83
C LEU A 48 -15.37 20.46 -10.26
N PRO A 49 -14.24 20.56 -10.98
CA PRO A 49 -14.24 20.87 -12.41
C PRO A 49 -15.21 19.96 -13.17
N ALA A 50 -15.89 20.47 -14.18
CA ALA A 50 -16.95 19.74 -14.90
C ALA A 50 -16.48 18.38 -15.46
N GLY A 51 -15.21 18.23 -15.82
CA GLY A 51 -14.61 16.96 -16.27
C GLY A 51 -14.22 15.98 -15.15
N ALA A 52 -14.15 16.44 -13.90
CA ALA A 52 -13.73 15.61 -12.74
C ALA A 52 -14.92 14.91 -12.04
N ARG A 53 -16.16 15.13 -12.48
CA ARG A 53 -17.37 14.54 -11.88
C ARG A 53 -17.62 13.10 -12.34
N ARG A 54 -16.59 12.27 -12.38
CA ARG A 54 -16.75 10.85 -12.69
C ARG A 54 -17.04 10.09 -11.40
N LYS A 55 -18.07 9.25 -11.42
CA LYS A 55 -18.36 8.32 -10.33
C LYS A 55 -17.25 7.26 -10.26
N ILE A 56 -16.47 7.24 -9.17
CA ILE A 56 -15.50 6.17 -8.91
C ILE A 56 -16.26 5.03 -8.21
N PRO A 57 -16.21 3.78 -8.73
CA PRO A 57 -16.85 2.64 -8.08
C PRO A 57 -16.22 2.37 -6.70
N ILE A 58 -17.05 1.92 -5.76
CA ILE A 58 -16.58 1.47 -4.45
C ILE A 58 -16.61 -0.05 -4.43
N GLY A 59 -15.50 -0.65 -4.03
CA GLY A 59 -15.33 -2.09 -3.92
C GLY A 59 -14.80 -2.50 -2.56
N VAL A 60 -14.46 -3.77 -2.42
CA VAL A 60 -13.88 -4.36 -1.21
C VAL A 60 -12.86 -5.44 -1.58
N PHE A 61 -11.80 -5.53 -0.78
CA PHE A 61 -10.82 -6.61 -0.83
C PHE A 61 -11.34 -7.82 -0.05
N ASP A 62 -11.37 -8.98 -0.68
CA ASP A 62 -12.10 -10.16 -0.24
C ASP A 62 -11.62 -10.86 1.04
N PRO A 63 -10.35 -10.79 1.49
CA PRO A 63 -9.92 -11.51 2.69
C PRO A 63 -10.68 -11.17 3.96
N VAL A 64 -11.29 -9.98 4.04
CA VAL A 64 -12.15 -9.59 5.16
C VAL A 64 -13.34 -10.53 5.35
N TYR A 65 -13.69 -11.31 4.34
CA TYR A 65 -14.76 -12.30 4.32
C TYR A 65 -14.26 -13.74 4.21
N ALA A 66 -13.00 -14.01 4.59
CA ALA A 66 -12.39 -15.34 4.45
C ALA A 66 -13.16 -16.48 5.13
N ASP A 67 -13.97 -16.16 6.14
CA ASP A 67 -14.83 -17.12 6.85
C ASP A 67 -16.13 -17.45 6.10
N LEU A 68 -16.44 -16.77 5.00
CA LEU A 68 -17.64 -16.97 4.19
C LEU A 68 -17.33 -17.76 2.92
N SER A 69 -18.33 -18.44 2.39
CA SER A 69 -18.26 -18.95 1.02
C SER A 69 -18.30 -17.79 0.01
N LEU A 70 -17.85 -18.06 -1.22
CA LEU A 70 -17.92 -17.07 -2.31
C LEU A 70 -19.33 -16.51 -2.51
N ASP A 71 -20.36 -17.36 -2.46
CA ASP A 71 -21.75 -16.93 -2.66
C ASP A 71 -22.25 -16.04 -1.52
N GLU A 72 -21.98 -16.42 -0.27
CA GLU A 72 -22.33 -15.60 0.91
C GLU A 72 -21.62 -14.24 0.92
N MET A 73 -20.34 -14.23 0.53
CA MET A 73 -19.59 -13.00 0.38
C MET A 73 -20.21 -12.07 -0.68
N LEU A 74 -20.52 -12.61 -1.88
CA LEU A 74 -21.14 -11.84 -2.94
C LEU A 74 -22.53 -11.32 -2.56
N ASP A 75 -23.31 -12.09 -1.80
CA ASP A 75 -24.59 -11.62 -1.27
C ASP A 75 -24.42 -10.43 -0.34
N ARG A 76 -23.42 -10.45 0.55
CA ARG A 76 -23.12 -9.30 1.44
C ARG A 76 -22.65 -8.08 0.67
N VAL A 77 -21.72 -8.27 -0.26
CA VAL A 77 -21.16 -7.18 -1.09
C VAL A 77 -22.28 -6.52 -1.90
N SER A 78 -23.17 -7.33 -2.51
CA SER A 78 -24.34 -6.85 -3.23
C SER A 78 -25.33 -6.12 -2.32
N ALA A 79 -25.63 -6.66 -1.13
CA ALA A 79 -26.53 -6.02 -0.15
C ALA A 79 -25.99 -4.65 0.33
N LEU A 80 -24.68 -4.50 0.44
CA LEU A 80 -24.04 -3.21 0.72
C LEU A 80 -24.06 -2.28 -0.49
N GLY A 81 -24.49 -2.73 -1.67
CA GLY A 81 -24.48 -1.95 -2.91
C GLY A 81 -23.07 -1.51 -3.30
N LEU A 82 -22.08 -2.36 -3.06
CA LEU A 82 -20.73 -2.22 -3.60
C LEU A 82 -20.71 -2.69 -5.05
N GLU A 83 -19.86 -2.07 -5.86
CA GLU A 83 -19.92 -2.19 -7.32
C GLU A 83 -18.81 -3.08 -7.88
N ALA A 84 -17.77 -3.34 -7.07
CA ALA A 84 -16.59 -4.07 -7.52
C ALA A 84 -15.93 -4.85 -6.37
N MET A 85 -15.05 -5.75 -6.76
CA MET A 85 -14.20 -6.47 -5.82
C MET A 85 -12.74 -6.50 -6.29
N GLU A 86 -11.87 -6.48 -5.33
CA GLU A 86 -10.49 -6.89 -5.39
C GLU A 86 -10.39 -8.32 -4.84
N ILE A 87 -9.75 -9.24 -5.56
CA ILE A 87 -9.72 -10.66 -5.22
C ILE A 87 -8.29 -11.11 -4.97
N GLY A 88 -8.06 -11.66 -3.78
CA GLY A 88 -6.78 -12.28 -3.42
C GLY A 88 -6.52 -13.57 -4.21
N THR A 89 -5.30 -13.71 -4.72
CA THR A 89 -4.88 -14.83 -5.55
C THR A 89 -3.63 -15.54 -5.02
N GLY A 90 -3.04 -15.03 -3.95
CA GLY A 90 -1.87 -15.61 -3.29
C GLY A 90 -1.09 -14.60 -2.45
N GLY A 91 -0.11 -15.09 -1.70
CA GLY A 91 0.68 -14.27 -0.78
C GLY A 91 -0.03 -14.00 0.54
N TYR A 92 -0.09 -12.76 0.94
CA TYR A 92 -0.70 -12.28 2.19
C TYR A 92 -1.87 -11.33 1.88
N PRO A 93 -3.01 -11.43 2.59
CA PRO A 93 -3.50 -12.63 3.28
C PRO A 93 -3.99 -13.71 2.29
N ALA A 94 -4.15 -14.93 2.78
CA ALA A 94 -4.73 -15.99 1.95
C ALA A 94 -6.22 -15.71 1.67
N SER A 95 -6.65 -15.97 0.44
CA SER A 95 -8.05 -15.85 0.03
C SER A 95 -8.61 -17.20 -0.38
N PRO A 96 -9.70 -17.67 0.27
CA PRO A 96 -10.35 -18.91 -0.11
C PRO A 96 -11.27 -18.79 -1.33
N HIS A 97 -11.56 -17.56 -1.78
CA HIS A 97 -12.57 -17.29 -2.80
C HIS A 97 -12.08 -17.52 -4.25
N CYS A 98 -10.75 -17.59 -4.45
CA CYS A 98 -10.14 -17.75 -5.75
C CYS A 98 -9.19 -18.96 -5.80
N PRO A 99 -9.65 -20.15 -6.16
CA PRO A 99 -8.82 -21.34 -6.31
C PRO A 99 -8.02 -21.26 -7.62
N VAL A 100 -6.97 -20.43 -7.67
CA VAL A 100 -6.24 -19.99 -8.86
C VAL A 100 -5.85 -21.16 -9.77
N LYS A 101 -5.22 -22.22 -9.21
CA LYS A 101 -4.78 -23.39 -10.01
C LYS A 101 -5.97 -24.08 -10.68
N GLU A 102 -7.06 -24.31 -9.96
CA GLU A 102 -8.24 -24.94 -10.54
C GLU A 102 -8.88 -24.10 -11.65
N LEU A 103 -8.91 -22.75 -11.46
CA LEU A 103 -9.46 -21.85 -12.46
C LEU A 103 -8.57 -21.75 -13.71
N LEU A 104 -7.26 -21.90 -13.57
CA LEU A 104 -6.33 -21.95 -14.69
C LEU A 104 -6.46 -23.24 -15.51
N ASP A 105 -6.64 -24.36 -14.81
CA ASP A 105 -6.66 -25.70 -15.41
C ASP A 105 -8.01 -26.05 -16.05
N ASP A 106 -9.13 -25.48 -15.54
CA ASP A 106 -10.49 -25.82 -15.98
C ASP A 106 -11.26 -24.58 -16.47
N PRO A 107 -11.39 -24.41 -17.80
CA PRO A 107 -12.15 -23.29 -18.38
C PRO A 107 -13.65 -23.30 -18.01
N ALA A 108 -14.23 -24.44 -17.66
CA ALA A 108 -15.64 -24.49 -17.26
C ALA A 108 -15.81 -23.95 -15.83
N LYS A 109 -14.89 -24.32 -14.92
CA LYS A 109 -14.84 -23.74 -13.56
C LYS A 109 -14.58 -22.23 -13.61
N LEU A 110 -13.68 -21.78 -14.47
CA LEU A 110 -13.41 -20.32 -14.63
C LEU A 110 -14.67 -19.57 -15.05
N ARG A 111 -15.40 -20.08 -16.06
CA ARG A 111 -16.66 -19.45 -16.49
C ARG A 111 -17.72 -19.46 -15.40
N ALA A 112 -17.86 -20.57 -14.67
CA ALA A 112 -18.81 -20.67 -13.56
C ALA A 112 -18.46 -19.71 -12.43
N TRP A 113 -17.18 -19.57 -12.09
CA TRP A 113 -16.68 -18.61 -11.10
C TRP A 113 -16.98 -17.18 -11.52
N LYS A 114 -16.61 -16.78 -12.73
CA LYS A 114 -16.87 -15.45 -13.29
C LYS A 114 -18.37 -15.10 -13.30
N LYS A 115 -19.20 -16.06 -13.69
CA LYS A 115 -20.65 -15.89 -13.74
C LYS A 115 -21.26 -15.52 -12.39
N LYS A 116 -20.72 -16.01 -11.27
CA LYS A 116 -21.23 -15.65 -9.92
C LYS A 116 -21.14 -14.15 -9.63
N PHE A 117 -20.07 -13.50 -10.07
CA PHE A 117 -19.90 -12.05 -9.96
C PHE A 117 -20.84 -11.31 -10.92
N GLU A 118 -20.93 -11.78 -12.16
CA GLU A 118 -21.82 -11.18 -13.17
C GLU A 118 -23.29 -11.25 -12.73
N ASP A 119 -23.76 -12.37 -12.16
CA ASP A 119 -25.12 -12.56 -11.66
C ASP A 119 -25.48 -11.60 -10.52
N LYS A 120 -24.48 -11.08 -9.80
CA LYS A 120 -24.64 -10.06 -8.74
C LYS A 120 -24.33 -8.65 -9.22
N ASN A 121 -24.01 -8.47 -10.51
CA ASN A 121 -23.56 -7.20 -11.07
C ASN A 121 -22.36 -6.60 -10.32
N ILE A 122 -21.41 -7.45 -9.90
CA ILE A 122 -20.18 -7.09 -9.22
C ILE A 122 -19.02 -7.27 -10.20
N HIS A 123 -18.19 -6.25 -10.35
CA HIS A 123 -17.03 -6.29 -11.23
C HIS A 123 -15.79 -6.78 -10.47
N VAL A 124 -15.07 -7.79 -11.01
CA VAL A 124 -13.73 -8.14 -10.55
C VAL A 124 -12.75 -7.12 -11.12
N ALA A 125 -12.40 -6.13 -10.33
CA ALA A 125 -11.61 -4.98 -10.78
C ALA A 125 -10.10 -5.25 -10.77
N THR A 126 -9.62 -5.98 -9.77
CA THR A 126 -8.20 -6.26 -9.57
C THR A 126 -8.00 -7.66 -8.99
N LEU A 127 -6.84 -8.23 -9.26
CA LEU A 127 -6.34 -9.42 -8.58
C LEU A 127 -5.15 -9.02 -7.70
N SER A 128 -5.12 -9.54 -6.48
CA SER A 128 -4.11 -9.17 -5.48
C SER A 128 -3.24 -10.36 -5.10
N CYS A 129 -1.93 -10.18 -5.28
CA CYS A 129 -0.92 -11.19 -4.99
C CYS A 129 0.20 -10.56 -4.15
N HIS A 130 -0.08 -10.39 -2.86
CA HIS A 130 0.88 -9.82 -1.91
C HIS A 130 1.90 -10.88 -1.49
N GLY A 131 3.17 -10.70 -1.84
CA GLY A 131 4.25 -11.63 -1.52
C GLY A 131 5.62 -10.98 -1.56
N ASN A 132 6.66 -11.75 -1.27
CA ASN A 132 8.04 -11.30 -1.36
C ASN A 132 8.84 -12.17 -2.35
N PRO A 133 8.70 -11.96 -3.67
CA PRO A 133 9.37 -12.78 -4.67
C PRO A 133 10.89 -12.58 -4.75
N ILE A 134 11.43 -11.63 -3.98
CA ILE A 134 12.86 -11.38 -3.83
C ILE A 134 13.36 -11.68 -2.41
N HIS A 135 12.60 -12.50 -1.67
CA HIS A 135 12.97 -12.93 -0.31
C HIS A 135 14.33 -13.63 -0.32
N PRO A 136 15.19 -13.42 0.71
CA PRO A 136 16.49 -14.09 0.79
C PRO A 136 16.39 -15.61 0.87
N ASP A 137 15.34 -16.17 1.51
CA ASP A 137 15.03 -17.60 1.43
C ASP A 137 14.47 -17.93 0.03
N PRO A 138 15.19 -18.76 -0.77
CA PRO A 138 14.78 -19.07 -2.13
C PRO A 138 13.44 -19.83 -2.21
N LYS A 139 13.05 -20.58 -1.16
CA LYS A 139 11.75 -21.28 -1.16
C LYS A 139 10.58 -20.31 -1.06
N ILE A 140 10.73 -19.24 -0.26
CA ILE A 140 9.74 -18.18 -0.14
C ILE A 140 9.71 -17.37 -1.44
N ALA A 141 10.87 -16.98 -1.95
CA ALA A 141 10.97 -16.23 -3.20
C ALA A 141 10.34 -16.96 -4.38
N GLU A 142 10.61 -18.27 -4.53
CA GLU A 142 10.06 -19.10 -5.63
C GLU A 142 8.54 -19.26 -5.50
N ARG A 143 8.04 -19.56 -4.30
CA ARG A 143 6.60 -19.66 -4.02
C ARG A 143 5.87 -18.37 -4.42
N ASP A 144 6.40 -17.22 -4.00
CA ASP A 144 5.74 -15.94 -4.22
C ASP A 144 5.88 -15.48 -5.68
N ALA A 145 7.00 -15.79 -6.33
CA ALA A 145 7.17 -15.57 -7.76
C ALA A 145 6.25 -16.48 -8.60
N GLU A 146 6.01 -17.73 -8.18
CA GLU A 146 5.04 -18.63 -8.83
C GLU A 146 3.62 -18.10 -8.66
N SER A 147 3.25 -17.64 -7.44
CA SER A 147 1.94 -17.04 -7.19
C SER A 147 1.71 -15.81 -8.08
N PHE A 148 2.72 -14.95 -8.25
CA PHE A 148 2.64 -13.81 -9.17
C PHE A 148 2.41 -14.27 -10.62
N ARG A 149 3.17 -15.27 -11.11
CA ARG A 149 2.98 -15.78 -12.48
C ARG A 149 1.59 -16.35 -12.70
N HIS A 150 1.07 -17.12 -11.75
CA HIS A 150 -0.29 -17.67 -11.82
C HIS A 150 -1.35 -16.56 -11.81
N THR A 151 -1.15 -15.51 -11.01
CA THR A 151 -2.03 -14.34 -10.98
C THR A 151 -2.07 -13.62 -12.33
N VAL A 152 -0.91 -13.43 -12.99
CA VAL A 152 -0.82 -12.84 -14.32
C VAL A 152 -1.62 -13.68 -15.34
N LEU A 153 -1.43 -15.00 -15.35
CA LEU A 153 -2.15 -15.90 -16.27
C LEU A 153 -3.66 -15.91 -16.01
N LEU A 154 -4.07 -15.80 -14.75
CA LEU A 154 -5.50 -15.73 -14.41
C LEU A 154 -6.08 -14.36 -14.81
N ALA A 155 -5.35 -13.28 -14.59
CA ALA A 155 -5.76 -11.92 -14.97
C ALA A 155 -5.98 -11.82 -16.48
N GLU A 156 -5.09 -12.41 -17.31
CA GLU A 156 -5.28 -12.52 -18.76
C GLU A 156 -6.60 -13.22 -19.12
N LYS A 157 -6.88 -14.38 -18.50
CA LYS A 157 -8.12 -15.15 -18.77
C LYS A 157 -9.40 -14.44 -18.30
N LEU A 158 -9.32 -13.65 -17.25
CA LEU A 158 -10.44 -12.87 -16.67
C LEU A 158 -10.60 -11.50 -17.31
N ASP A 159 -9.66 -11.05 -18.15
CA ASP A 159 -9.56 -9.71 -18.70
C ASP A 159 -9.38 -8.62 -17.62
N VAL A 160 -8.81 -8.98 -16.47
CA VAL A 160 -8.42 -8.04 -15.40
C VAL A 160 -7.12 -7.36 -15.78
N LYS A 161 -7.04 -6.03 -15.64
CA LYS A 161 -5.93 -5.22 -16.16
C LYS A 161 -4.93 -4.77 -15.11
N VAL A 162 -5.27 -4.91 -13.83
CA VAL A 162 -4.47 -4.45 -12.70
C VAL A 162 -4.17 -5.61 -11.76
N ILE A 163 -2.89 -5.79 -11.44
CA ILE A 163 -2.44 -6.71 -10.38
C ILE A 163 -1.87 -5.89 -9.23
N VAL A 164 -2.38 -6.13 -8.04
CA VAL A 164 -1.91 -5.51 -6.79
C VAL A 164 -0.90 -6.45 -6.11
N GLY A 165 0.10 -5.90 -5.44
CA GLY A 165 1.07 -6.68 -4.67
C GLY A 165 2.12 -5.84 -3.98
N PHE A 166 3.08 -6.51 -3.35
CA PHE A 166 4.23 -5.87 -2.71
C PHE A 166 5.47 -5.89 -3.61
N SER A 167 6.33 -4.89 -3.43
CA SER A 167 7.62 -4.83 -4.14
C SER A 167 8.64 -5.90 -3.71
N GLY A 168 8.38 -6.54 -2.58
CA GLY A 168 9.34 -7.41 -1.91
C GLY A 168 10.40 -6.65 -1.11
N CYS A 169 11.16 -7.40 -0.31
CA CYS A 169 12.32 -6.91 0.44
C CYS A 169 13.39 -8.00 0.45
N PRO A 170 14.58 -7.75 -0.13
CA PRO A 170 15.69 -8.71 -0.09
C PRO A 170 16.46 -8.60 1.23
N GLY A 171 17.47 -9.45 1.43
CA GLY A 171 18.49 -9.29 2.46
C GLY A 171 19.38 -8.07 2.22
N GLY A 172 20.27 -7.76 3.14
CA GLY A 172 21.30 -6.72 2.97
C GLY A 172 22.56 -7.23 2.24
N SER A 173 22.69 -8.57 2.08
CA SER A 173 23.82 -9.21 1.42
C SER A 173 23.42 -10.53 0.76
N PRO A 174 24.29 -11.11 -0.11
CA PRO A 174 24.04 -12.43 -0.70
C PRO A 174 23.98 -13.58 0.31
N ALA A 175 24.51 -13.41 1.52
CA ALA A 175 24.56 -14.42 2.56
C ALA A 175 23.35 -14.35 3.50
N ASP A 176 22.53 -13.34 3.41
CA ASP A 176 21.37 -13.16 4.31
C ASP A 176 20.27 -14.17 3.99
N THR A 177 19.57 -14.61 5.03
CA THR A 177 18.43 -15.51 4.96
C THR A 177 17.12 -14.83 5.35
N GLN A 178 17.19 -13.60 5.83
CA GLN A 178 16.05 -12.78 6.26
C GLN A 178 16.04 -11.44 5.51
N PRO A 179 14.85 -10.86 5.26
CA PRO A 179 14.73 -9.53 4.67
C PRO A 179 15.41 -8.47 5.56
N ASN A 180 15.97 -7.45 4.92
CA ASN A 180 16.56 -6.31 5.62
C ASN A 180 15.98 -5.01 5.05
N TRP A 181 15.02 -4.41 5.76
CA TRP A 181 14.36 -3.18 5.35
C TRP A 181 15.20 -1.95 5.75
N ILE A 182 15.81 -1.29 4.76
CA ILE A 182 16.71 -0.15 4.94
C ILE A 182 16.02 1.13 4.51
N THR A 183 15.70 1.98 5.47
CA THR A 183 15.07 3.30 5.24
C THR A 183 16.02 4.45 5.54
N TYR A 184 17.06 4.22 6.34
CA TYR A 184 18.03 5.21 6.76
C TYR A 184 19.42 4.82 6.28
N ARG A 185 20.04 5.69 5.45
CA ARG A 185 21.28 5.39 4.71
C ARG A 185 22.57 5.74 5.48
N TRP A 186 22.51 5.71 6.78
CA TRP A 186 23.67 5.96 7.64
C TRP A 186 23.63 5.01 8.85
N PRO A 187 24.77 4.46 9.30
CA PRO A 187 26.16 4.58 8.75
C PRO A 187 26.31 4.15 7.28
N PRO A 188 27.45 4.47 6.62
CA PRO A 188 27.64 4.27 5.18
C PRO A 188 27.35 2.87 4.65
N GLU A 189 27.59 1.83 5.44
CA GLU A 189 27.32 0.44 5.10
C GLU A 189 25.83 0.19 4.79
N TYR A 190 24.90 0.91 5.40
CA TYR A 190 23.48 0.82 5.07
C TYR A 190 23.17 1.40 3.69
N ALA A 191 23.91 2.44 3.26
CA ALA A 191 23.78 2.96 1.91
C ALA A 191 24.25 1.94 0.88
N GLU A 192 25.40 1.29 1.13
CA GLU A 192 25.97 0.26 0.26
C GLU A 192 25.03 -0.96 0.14
N MET A 193 24.47 -1.43 1.27
CA MET A 193 23.48 -2.51 1.28
C MET A 193 22.24 -2.14 0.48
N GLN A 194 21.69 -0.95 0.69
CA GLN A 194 20.49 -0.51 -0.04
C GLN A 194 20.76 -0.40 -1.54
N ASP A 195 21.92 0.15 -1.96
CA ASP A 195 22.28 0.25 -3.36
C ASP A 195 22.44 -1.14 -3.99
N TRP A 196 23.05 -2.11 -3.27
CA TRP A 196 23.11 -3.52 -3.68
C TRP A 196 21.70 -4.14 -3.81
N GLN A 197 20.81 -3.95 -2.83
CA GLN A 197 19.43 -4.44 -2.88
C GLN A 197 18.73 -4.01 -4.17
N TRP A 198 18.77 -2.71 -4.47
CA TRP A 198 18.11 -2.15 -5.64
C TRP A 198 18.73 -2.63 -6.94
N LYS A 199 20.05 -2.61 -7.02
CA LYS A 199 20.80 -2.94 -8.26
C LYS A 199 20.77 -4.44 -8.57
N GLU A 200 20.96 -5.29 -7.56
CA GLU A 200 21.19 -6.71 -7.80
C GLU A 200 19.93 -7.58 -7.60
N LYS A 201 18.92 -7.09 -6.89
CA LYS A 201 17.70 -7.85 -6.58
C LYS A 201 16.42 -7.21 -7.11
N VAL A 202 16.11 -6.00 -6.69
CA VAL A 202 14.81 -5.36 -6.94
C VAL A 202 14.60 -5.09 -8.44
N VAL A 203 15.48 -4.29 -9.04
CA VAL A 203 15.34 -3.86 -10.44
C VAL A 203 15.45 -5.04 -11.42
N PRO A 204 16.40 -5.96 -11.30
CA PRO A 204 16.48 -7.12 -12.20
C PRO A 204 15.23 -8.00 -12.15
N TYR A 205 14.72 -8.30 -10.95
CA TYR A 205 13.52 -9.10 -10.80
C TYR A 205 12.30 -8.41 -11.46
N TRP A 206 12.03 -7.15 -11.10
CA TRP A 206 10.83 -6.48 -11.59
C TRP A 206 10.89 -6.14 -13.08
N LYS A 207 12.07 -5.98 -13.68
CA LYS A 207 12.18 -5.90 -15.14
C LYS A 207 11.71 -7.16 -15.84
N GLN A 208 12.04 -8.33 -15.30
CA GLN A 208 11.62 -9.62 -15.87
C GLN A 208 10.12 -9.86 -15.61
N ALA A 209 9.66 -9.60 -14.39
CA ALA A 209 8.27 -9.80 -14.00
C ALA A 209 7.32 -8.84 -14.77
N ALA A 210 7.67 -7.58 -14.94
CA ALA A 210 6.91 -6.61 -15.73
C ALA A 210 6.88 -6.99 -17.22
N LYS A 211 8.00 -7.48 -17.77
CA LYS A 211 8.04 -8.00 -19.13
C LYS A 211 7.06 -9.17 -19.30
N PHE A 212 7.11 -10.15 -18.39
CA PHE A 212 6.19 -11.30 -18.41
C PHE A 212 4.72 -10.84 -18.32
N ALA A 213 4.40 -9.94 -17.39
CA ALA A 213 3.05 -9.40 -17.25
C ALA A 213 2.56 -8.73 -18.55
N ARG A 214 3.42 -7.91 -19.18
CA ARG A 214 3.11 -7.23 -20.45
C ARG A 214 2.87 -8.21 -21.59
N GLU A 215 3.63 -9.30 -21.68
CA GLU A 215 3.44 -10.36 -22.68
C GLU A 215 2.07 -11.05 -22.58
N HIS A 216 1.45 -10.99 -21.38
CA HIS A 216 0.09 -11.45 -21.10
C HIS A 216 -0.97 -10.34 -21.06
N GLY A 217 -0.66 -9.15 -21.60
CA GLY A 217 -1.59 -8.03 -21.69
C GLY A 217 -1.86 -7.30 -20.38
N ILE A 218 -1.03 -7.52 -19.34
CA ILE A 218 -1.11 -6.82 -18.06
C ILE A 218 -0.06 -5.70 -18.03
N HIS A 219 -0.55 -4.47 -18.03
CA HIS A 219 0.28 -3.26 -18.09
C HIS A 219 0.26 -2.43 -16.81
N ARG A 220 -0.44 -2.89 -15.76
CA ARG A 220 -0.58 -2.16 -14.49
C ARG A 220 -0.29 -3.08 -13.32
N LEU A 221 0.93 -2.96 -12.78
CA LEU A 221 1.36 -3.62 -11.55
C LEU A 221 1.31 -2.56 -10.44
N ALA A 222 0.32 -2.66 -9.57
CA ALA A 222 0.03 -1.70 -8.52
C ALA A 222 0.69 -2.12 -7.21
N PHE A 223 1.84 -1.52 -6.88
CA PHE A 223 2.53 -1.84 -5.63
C PHE A 223 1.98 -1.02 -4.47
N GLU A 224 1.64 -1.73 -3.41
CA GLU A 224 1.32 -1.13 -2.14
C GLU A 224 2.61 -0.57 -1.51
N MET A 225 2.54 0.69 -1.12
CA MET A 225 3.62 1.39 -0.42
C MET A 225 3.57 1.04 1.06
N HIS A 226 4.17 -0.11 1.40
CA HIS A 226 4.00 -0.76 2.70
C HIS A 226 5.34 -0.82 3.47
N PRO A 227 5.34 -0.58 4.80
CA PRO A 227 6.53 -0.81 5.64
C PRO A 227 7.05 -2.24 5.47
N ASN A 228 8.35 -2.43 5.71
CA ASN A 228 9.08 -3.68 5.51
C ASN A 228 9.25 -4.13 4.04
N PHE A 229 8.84 -3.30 3.07
CA PHE A 229 9.12 -3.51 1.65
C PHE A 229 9.95 -2.37 1.08
N VAL A 230 10.66 -2.61 -0.04
CA VAL A 230 11.55 -1.57 -0.63
C VAL A 230 10.78 -0.39 -1.23
N VAL A 231 9.52 -0.60 -1.62
CA VAL A 231 8.57 0.46 -1.97
C VAL A 231 7.66 0.69 -0.78
N TYR A 232 7.91 1.77 -0.04
CA TYR A 232 7.18 2.11 1.19
C TYR A 232 6.64 3.55 1.20
N ASN A 233 6.96 4.34 0.17
CA ASN A 233 6.45 5.69 0.01
C ASN A 233 6.43 6.09 -1.49
N PRO A 234 5.81 7.22 -1.86
CA PRO A 234 5.70 7.63 -3.26
C PRO A 234 7.03 7.74 -3.99
N MET A 235 8.07 8.22 -3.32
CA MET A 235 9.38 8.40 -3.96
C MET A 235 10.09 7.07 -4.25
N THR A 236 9.95 6.07 -3.39
CA THR A 236 10.49 4.74 -3.65
C THR A 236 9.70 4.01 -4.74
N LEU A 237 8.39 4.25 -4.84
CA LEU A 237 7.59 3.78 -5.97
C LEU A 237 8.05 4.38 -7.29
N LEU A 238 8.18 5.71 -7.36
CA LEU A 238 8.61 6.41 -8.57
C LEU A 238 10.04 6.01 -8.98
N LYS A 239 10.93 5.77 -8.00
CA LYS A 239 12.26 5.21 -8.26
C LYS A 239 12.19 3.83 -8.94
N LEU A 240 11.28 2.96 -8.49
CA LEU A 240 11.11 1.65 -9.13
C LEU A 240 10.51 1.80 -10.54
N ARG A 241 9.50 2.65 -10.71
CA ARG A 241 8.88 2.96 -12.00
C ARG A 241 9.91 3.50 -13.00
N GLU A 242 10.75 4.44 -12.61
CA GLU A 242 11.84 4.97 -13.46
C GLU A 242 12.82 3.86 -13.90
N ALA A 243 13.16 2.96 -12.99
CA ALA A 243 14.12 1.89 -13.25
C ALA A 243 13.56 0.72 -14.07
N VAL A 244 12.27 0.43 -14.00
CA VAL A 244 11.63 -0.74 -14.62
C VAL A 244 10.80 -0.38 -15.83
N GLY A 245 9.86 0.57 -15.68
CA GLY A 245 8.94 1.00 -16.75
C GLY A 245 7.59 1.45 -16.22
N GLU A 246 6.76 1.89 -17.14
CA GLU A 246 5.43 2.44 -16.84
C GLU A 246 4.43 1.40 -16.32
N GLU A 247 4.74 0.11 -16.42
CA GLU A 247 3.95 -0.95 -15.83
C GLU A 247 3.88 -0.84 -14.30
N ILE A 248 4.87 -0.21 -13.67
CA ILE A 248 4.93 -0.01 -12.23
C ILE A 248 4.09 1.21 -11.83
N GLY A 249 3.16 1.02 -10.93
CA GLY A 249 2.34 2.07 -10.33
C GLY A 249 1.95 1.74 -8.91
N ALA A 250 1.16 2.61 -8.29
CA ALA A 250 0.75 2.49 -6.90
C ALA A 250 -0.57 1.75 -6.74
N ASN A 251 -0.61 0.85 -5.77
CA ASN A 251 -1.75 0.70 -4.90
C ASN A 251 -1.57 1.73 -3.77
N CYS A 252 -2.42 2.76 -3.78
CA CYS A 252 -2.32 3.85 -2.84
C CYS A 252 -3.10 3.53 -1.58
N ASP A 253 -2.44 2.86 -0.63
CA ASP A 253 -2.94 2.66 0.73
C ASP A 253 -2.43 3.80 1.61
N LEU A 254 -3.34 4.71 1.95
CA LEU A 254 -3.01 5.88 2.75
C LEU A 254 -2.75 5.53 4.22
N SER A 255 -3.24 4.40 4.72
CA SER A 255 -3.05 4.00 6.12
C SER A 255 -1.56 3.87 6.47
N HIS A 256 -0.75 3.41 5.50
CA HIS A 256 0.70 3.28 5.65
C HIS A 256 1.45 4.60 5.45
N LEU A 257 0.81 5.63 4.92
CA LEU A 257 1.42 6.93 4.65
C LEU A 257 1.10 7.98 5.70
N PHE A 258 -0.07 7.88 6.35
CA PHE A 258 -0.45 8.80 7.43
C PHE A 258 0.59 8.85 8.54
N TRP A 259 1.01 7.70 9.07
CA TRP A 259 2.01 7.65 10.15
C TRP A 259 3.41 8.06 9.71
N GLN A 260 3.73 8.01 8.40
CA GLN A 260 4.98 8.54 7.85
C GLN A 260 4.94 10.08 7.73
N GLY A 261 3.80 10.72 8.00
CA GLY A 261 3.64 12.17 7.91
C GLY A 261 3.42 12.66 6.46
N CYS A 262 3.02 11.78 5.55
CA CYS A 262 2.65 12.16 4.19
C CYS A 262 1.27 12.81 4.17
N ASP A 263 1.11 13.89 3.41
CA ASP A 263 -0.21 14.45 3.11
C ASP A 263 -0.90 13.59 2.05
N PRO A 264 -2.09 13.02 2.33
CA PRO A 264 -2.76 12.10 1.42
C PRO A 264 -3.16 12.74 0.09
N VAL A 265 -3.57 14.01 0.10
CA VAL A 265 -3.99 14.73 -1.10
C VAL A 265 -2.79 15.00 -2.01
N GLU A 266 -1.68 15.44 -1.42
CA GLU A 266 -0.43 15.66 -2.16
C GLU A 266 0.13 14.35 -2.76
N VAL A 267 0.03 13.22 -2.04
CA VAL A 267 0.42 11.91 -2.56
C VAL A 267 -0.40 11.52 -3.78
N ILE A 268 -1.73 11.68 -3.71
CA ILE A 268 -2.64 11.35 -4.81
C ILE A 268 -2.34 12.24 -6.03
N HIS A 269 -2.16 13.55 -5.83
CA HIS A 269 -1.82 14.48 -6.90
C HIS A 269 -0.45 14.17 -7.53
N LEU A 270 0.56 13.88 -6.71
CA LEU A 270 1.89 13.47 -7.18
C LEU A 270 1.82 12.23 -8.07
N LEU A 271 1.19 11.16 -7.59
CA LEU A 271 1.09 9.90 -8.31
C LEU A 271 0.18 10.01 -9.54
N GLY A 272 -0.92 10.74 -9.45
CA GLY A 272 -1.82 11.02 -10.57
C GLY A 272 -1.13 11.79 -11.69
N LYS A 273 -0.38 12.84 -11.36
CA LYS A 273 0.41 13.62 -12.33
C LYS A 273 1.48 12.79 -13.05
N GLN A 274 2.01 11.76 -12.39
CA GLN A 274 2.99 10.84 -12.97
C GLN A 274 2.35 9.66 -13.73
N GLY A 275 1.00 9.60 -13.80
CA GLY A 275 0.29 8.46 -14.38
C GLY A 275 0.60 7.14 -13.66
N ALA A 276 0.90 7.21 -12.35
CA ALA A 276 1.37 6.09 -11.55
C ALA A 276 0.33 5.59 -10.54
N LEU A 277 -0.91 6.05 -10.59
CA LEU A 277 -1.99 5.69 -9.66
C LEU A 277 -2.88 4.62 -10.29
N TYR A 278 -2.68 3.35 -9.92
CA TYR A 278 -3.34 2.22 -10.56
C TYR A 278 -4.42 1.56 -9.71
N HIS A 279 -4.28 1.61 -8.40
CA HIS A 279 -5.24 1.10 -7.44
C HIS A 279 -5.24 1.95 -6.17
N ALA A 280 -6.27 1.78 -5.33
CA ALA A 280 -6.41 2.55 -4.11
C ALA A 280 -7.10 1.72 -3.02
N HIS A 281 -6.38 1.48 -1.91
CA HIS A 281 -6.95 0.93 -0.71
C HIS A 281 -7.55 2.03 0.17
N MET A 282 -8.78 1.78 0.60
CA MET A 282 -9.50 2.63 1.54
C MET A 282 -9.41 2.01 2.93
N LYS A 283 -8.35 2.39 3.64
CA LYS A 283 -8.04 1.95 5.00
C LYS A 283 -7.61 3.17 5.82
N ASP A 284 -8.13 3.30 7.02
CA ASP A 284 -7.86 4.43 7.90
C ASP A 284 -6.83 4.08 8.97
N THR A 285 -6.30 5.09 9.63
CA THR A 285 -5.35 4.95 10.74
C THR A 285 -5.68 5.95 11.82
N VAL A 286 -5.63 5.53 13.09
CA VAL A 286 -5.72 6.42 14.24
C VAL A 286 -4.38 6.49 14.96
N PHE A 287 -4.03 7.66 15.48
CA PHE A 287 -2.83 7.89 16.28
C PHE A 287 -3.18 8.02 17.76
N PHE A 288 -2.41 7.37 18.61
CA PHE A 288 -2.47 7.51 20.05
C PHE A 288 -1.37 8.49 20.49
N LYS A 289 -1.72 9.77 20.55
CA LYS A 289 -0.75 10.84 20.75
C LYS A 289 0.18 10.63 21.95
N ASP A 290 -0.35 10.19 23.08
CA ASP A 290 0.45 9.95 24.29
C ASP A 290 1.52 8.87 24.10
N ASN A 291 1.28 7.91 23.22
CA ASN A 291 2.24 6.87 22.86
C ASN A 291 3.22 7.36 21.79
N VAL A 292 2.73 8.11 20.80
CA VAL A 292 3.59 8.77 19.81
C VAL A 292 4.62 9.67 20.50
N ASP A 293 4.20 10.45 21.49
CA ASP A 293 5.08 11.34 22.25
C ASP A 293 6.19 10.59 23.02
N LYS A 294 6.00 9.31 23.33
CA LYS A 294 6.97 8.47 24.07
C LYS A 294 7.81 7.55 23.18
N TYR A 295 7.18 6.97 22.16
CA TYR A 295 7.76 5.89 21.37
C TYR A 295 8.03 6.29 19.91
N GLY A 296 7.54 7.44 19.47
CA GLY A 296 7.51 7.80 18.05
C GLY A 296 6.45 7.00 17.28
N VAL A 297 6.47 7.12 15.95
CA VAL A 297 5.43 6.54 15.08
C VAL A 297 5.70 5.08 14.64
N LEU A 298 6.88 4.54 14.91
CA LEU A 298 7.26 3.19 14.47
C LEU A 298 6.86 2.09 15.46
N ASN A 299 6.13 2.41 16.52
CA ASN A 299 5.71 1.45 17.54
C ASN A 299 4.34 0.84 17.17
N PHE A 300 4.36 -0.01 16.15
CA PHE A 300 3.20 -0.81 15.73
C PHE A 300 3.07 -2.06 16.59
N VAL A 301 1.84 -2.49 16.90
CA VAL A 301 1.54 -3.72 17.60
C VAL A 301 0.48 -4.54 16.86
N PHE A 302 0.64 -5.86 16.83
CA PHE A 302 -0.29 -6.76 16.14
C PHE A 302 -1.43 -7.27 17.03
N GLU A 303 -1.15 -7.45 18.32
CA GLU A 303 -2.10 -8.07 19.25
C GLU A 303 -3.05 -7.03 19.82
N THR A 304 -4.36 -7.28 19.72
CA THR A 304 -5.40 -6.38 20.26
C THR A 304 -5.18 -6.03 21.74
N LYS A 305 -4.64 -6.98 22.53
CA LYS A 305 -4.30 -6.76 23.94
C LYS A 305 -3.23 -5.69 24.16
N ASP A 306 -2.37 -5.45 23.14
CA ASP A 306 -1.24 -4.52 23.22
C ASP A 306 -1.58 -3.14 22.62
N LEU A 307 -2.79 -2.95 22.08
CA LEU A 307 -3.27 -1.66 21.56
C LEU A 307 -3.07 -0.47 22.51
N PRO A 308 -3.20 -0.61 23.85
CA PRO A 308 -2.89 0.49 24.76
C PRO A 308 -1.45 1.02 24.67
N GLN A 309 -0.52 0.23 24.10
CA GLN A 309 0.88 0.60 23.91
C GLN A 309 1.20 1.03 22.47
N ALA A 310 0.27 0.84 21.53
CA ALA A 310 0.47 1.21 20.13
C ALA A 310 0.60 2.71 19.95
N SER A 311 1.45 3.14 19.05
CA SER A 311 1.50 4.54 18.60
C SER A 311 0.43 4.84 17.56
N GLU A 312 0.05 3.82 16.78
CA GLU A 312 -1.01 3.90 15.78
C GLU A 312 -1.67 2.52 15.60
N THR A 313 -2.86 2.50 15.00
CA THR A 313 -3.50 1.27 14.57
C THR A 313 -4.45 1.54 13.40
N PHE A 314 -4.69 0.49 12.59
CA PHE A 314 -5.65 0.58 11.49
C PHE A 314 -7.08 0.70 12.00
N ARG A 315 -7.90 1.42 11.24
CA ARG A 315 -9.31 1.61 11.52
C ARG A 315 -10.13 1.53 10.25
N ALA A 316 -11.39 1.21 10.41
CA ALA A 316 -12.36 1.38 9.33
C ALA A 316 -12.40 2.87 8.90
N VAL A 317 -12.61 3.14 7.61
CA VAL A 317 -12.69 4.48 7.03
C VAL A 317 -13.65 5.38 7.83
N GLY A 318 -13.15 6.53 8.25
CA GLY A 318 -13.89 7.50 9.07
C GLY A 318 -13.78 7.28 10.58
N TYR A 319 -13.02 6.28 11.03
CA TYR A 319 -12.80 6.00 12.45
C TYR A 319 -11.40 6.40 12.94
N GLY A 320 -10.51 6.74 12.04
CA GLY A 320 -9.21 7.38 12.33
C GLY A 320 -9.25 8.86 11.99
N HIS A 321 -9.63 9.19 10.76
CA HIS A 321 -9.78 10.53 10.24
C HIS A 321 -11.25 10.90 9.99
N SER A 322 -11.55 12.20 9.96
CA SER A 322 -12.92 12.69 9.78
C SER A 322 -13.48 12.41 8.37
N ALA A 323 -14.81 12.42 8.24
CA ALA A 323 -15.47 12.34 6.93
C ALA A 323 -15.03 13.48 5.98
N ASN A 324 -14.68 14.67 6.51
CA ASN A 324 -14.14 15.76 5.70
C ASN A 324 -12.76 15.42 5.13
N THR A 325 -11.88 14.80 5.91
CA THR A 325 -10.58 14.31 5.41
C THR A 325 -10.80 13.32 4.26
N TRP A 326 -11.69 12.35 4.45
CA TRP A 326 -12.02 11.37 3.41
C TRP A 326 -12.70 12.00 2.19
N LYS A 327 -13.46 13.07 2.37
CA LYS A 327 -14.03 13.84 1.26
C LYS A 327 -12.94 14.51 0.42
N GLU A 328 -11.94 15.12 1.03
CA GLU A 328 -10.80 15.68 0.29
C GLU A 328 -9.95 14.61 -0.39
N ILE A 329 -9.76 13.45 0.23
CA ILE A 329 -9.10 12.30 -0.38
C ILE A 329 -9.86 11.82 -1.64
N VAL A 330 -11.18 11.60 -1.54
CA VAL A 330 -11.99 11.16 -2.68
C VAL A 330 -12.04 12.24 -3.77
N ARG A 331 -12.08 13.51 -3.39
CA ARG A 331 -11.97 14.64 -4.30
C ARG A 331 -10.67 14.59 -5.09
N ALA A 332 -9.53 14.39 -4.42
CA ALA A 332 -8.22 14.31 -5.07
C ALA A 332 -8.15 13.17 -6.11
N TYR A 333 -8.71 11.99 -5.80
CA TYR A 333 -8.84 10.90 -6.78
C TYR A 333 -9.66 11.32 -8.00
N MET A 334 -10.77 12.06 -7.80
CA MET A 334 -11.58 12.56 -8.92
C MET A 334 -10.82 13.60 -9.74
N GLU A 335 -10.12 14.53 -9.10
CA GLU A 335 -9.35 15.61 -9.74
C GLU A 335 -8.23 15.09 -10.65
N VAL A 336 -7.55 14.03 -10.24
CA VAL A 336 -6.50 13.39 -11.06
C VAL A 336 -7.04 12.44 -12.11
N GLY A 337 -8.37 12.30 -12.22
CA GLY A 337 -9.02 11.41 -13.19
C GLY A 337 -8.78 9.93 -12.93
N TYR A 338 -8.69 9.52 -11.65
CA TYR A 338 -8.48 8.11 -11.28
C TYR A 338 -9.59 7.21 -11.85
N GLU A 339 -9.20 6.14 -12.53
CA GLU A 339 -10.12 5.24 -13.25
C GLU A 339 -10.38 3.90 -12.56
N GLY A 340 -9.68 3.60 -11.46
CA GLY A 340 -9.84 2.36 -10.71
C GLY A 340 -11.04 2.39 -9.76
N ILE A 341 -10.97 1.58 -8.72
CA ILE A 341 -11.99 1.51 -7.66
C ILE A 341 -11.45 2.05 -6.33
N LEU A 342 -12.34 2.50 -5.46
CA LEU A 342 -12.03 2.73 -4.05
C LEU A 342 -12.23 1.38 -3.32
N SER A 343 -11.16 0.61 -3.18
CA SER A 343 -11.20 -0.73 -2.60
C SER A 343 -11.11 -0.65 -1.08
N ILE A 344 -12.18 -1.00 -0.38
CA ILE A 344 -12.17 -1.06 1.08
C ILE A 344 -11.29 -2.24 1.51
N GLU A 345 -10.21 -1.94 2.20
CA GLU A 345 -9.45 -2.91 2.96
C GLU A 345 -9.67 -2.65 4.45
N ASN A 346 -10.20 -3.64 5.16
CA ASN A 346 -10.52 -3.47 6.57
C ASN A 346 -9.71 -4.41 7.44
N GLU A 347 -8.81 -3.82 8.22
CA GLU A 347 -7.96 -4.47 9.22
C GLU A 347 -8.15 -3.81 10.61
N ASP A 348 -9.35 -3.28 10.88
CA ASP A 348 -9.69 -2.67 12.17
C ASP A 348 -9.68 -3.73 13.28
N PRO A 349 -8.79 -3.63 14.29
CA PRO A 349 -8.71 -4.65 15.34
C PRO A 349 -9.83 -4.55 16.39
N ILE A 350 -10.66 -3.51 16.30
CA ILE A 350 -11.73 -3.24 17.28
C ILE A 350 -13.10 -3.63 16.71
N LEU A 351 -13.33 -3.37 15.42
CA LEU A 351 -14.56 -3.74 14.72
C LEU A 351 -14.40 -5.11 14.07
N SER A 352 -15.45 -5.92 14.04
CA SER A 352 -15.42 -7.11 13.20
C SER A 352 -15.29 -6.73 11.73
N GLY A 353 -14.63 -7.58 10.92
CA GLY A 353 -14.40 -7.31 9.50
C GLY A 353 -15.67 -6.84 8.75
N PRO A 354 -16.79 -7.59 8.78
CA PRO A 354 -18.02 -7.17 8.11
C PRO A 354 -18.59 -5.84 8.59
N VAL A 355 -18.51 -5.53 9.88
CA VAL A 355 -18.98 -4.25 10.44
C VAL A 355 -18.07 -3.11 9.98
N GLY A 356 -16.73 -3.33 9.96
CA GLY A 356 -15.79 -2.33 9.46
C GLY A 356 -16.03 -1.98 7.99
N VAL A 357 -16.30 -2.99 7.14
CA VAL A 357 -16.65 -2.77 5.73
C VAL A 357 -17.97 -1.99 5.59
N GLU A 358 -19.01 -2.33 6.36
CA GLU A 358 -20.27 -1.60 6.34
C GLU A 358 -20.08 -0.12 6.68
N ARG A 359 -19.29 0.19 7.71
CA ARG A 359 -18.98 1.56 8.13
C ARG A 359 -18.18 2.32 7.09
N ALA A 360 -17.14 1.70 6.54
CA ALA A 360 -16.33 2.27 5.46
C ALA A 360 -17.18 2.55 4.21
N ALA A 361 -18.02 1.61 3.80
CA ALA A 361 -18.93 1.77 2.66
C ALA A 361 -19.90 2.93 2.87
N TYR A 362 -20.45 3.09 4.08
CA TYR A 362 -21.33 4.22 4.41
C TYR A 362 -20.61 5.57 4.24
N VAL A 363 -19.43 5.72 4.84
CA VAL A 363 -18.65 6.97 4.75
C VAL A 363 -18.29 7.28 3.29
N LEU A 364 -17.70 6.32 2.56
CA LEU A 364 -17.26 6.52 1.19
C LEU A 364 -18.40 6.85 0.23
N LYS A 365 -19.57 6.21 0.40
CA LYS A 365 -20.75 6.52 -0.41
C LYS A 365 -21.25 7.93 -0.16
N ASN A 366 -21.34 8.34 1.10
CA ASN A 366 -21.83 9.68 1.46
C ASN A 366 -20.90 10.75 0.89
N VAL A 367 -19.58 10.66 1.13
CA VAL A 367 -18.64 11.66 0.62
C VAL A 367 -18.58 11.68 -0.90
N ARG A 368 -18.67 10.52 -1.57
CA ARG A 368 -18.74 10.43 -3.03
C ARG A 368 -19.99 11.10 -3.57
N ASN A 369 -21.14 10.81 -2.98
CA ASN A 369 -22.43 11.39 -3.41
C ASN A 369 -22.47 12.90 -3.21
N GLU A 370 -21.98 13.41 -2.07
CA GLU A 370 -21.84 14.85 -1.85
C GLU A 370 -20.98 15.52 -2.94
N LEU A 371 -19.86 14.90 -3.33
CA LEU A 371 -18.98 15.43 -4.38
C LEU A 371 -19.65 15.41 -5.77
N LEU A 372 -20.53 14.44 -6.02
CA LEU A 372 -21.28 14.32 -7.26
C LEU A 372 -22.53 15.21 -7.28
N GLY A 373 -23.01 15.66 -6.11
CA GLY A 373 -24.26 16.41 -5.96
C GLY A 373 -25.52 15.53 -6.08
N THR A 374 -25.42 14.27 -5.59
CA THR A 374 -26.51 13.26 -5.68
C THR A 374 -26.92 12.76 -4.29
#